data_0cc91a0ea82d8e5661c6ffd49efbf078
#
_entry.id   0cc91a0ea82d8e5661c6ffd49efbf078
#
_cell.length_a   1.000
_cell.length_b   1.000
_cell.length_c   1.000
_cell.angle_alpha   90.00
_cell.angle_beta   90.00
_cell.angle_gamma   90.00
#
_symmetry.space_group_name_H-M   'P 1'
#
loop_
_entity.id
_entity.type
_entity.pdbx_description
1 polymer ?
#
loop_
_entity_poly.entity_id
_entity_poly.type
_entity_poly.pdbx_seq_one_letter_code
_entity_poly.pdbx_strand_id
1 'polypeptide(L)'
;MPFTEDEFAKCSIVPGDLLVCEGGDVGRAAIWDKDIPMCIQNHIHRLRAYYPVCTAFYYFAFFVYKSIGLIGGKGIGIQGLSSGTLGKLIFPLPPLTEQERIVKQMEIILEKLKDED
;
A
#
# COMPACT_ATOMS: atom_id res chain seq x y z
N MET A 1 -14.37 20.11 -0.31
CA MET A 1 -14.15 20.91 -1.54
C MET A 1 -14.57 20.11 -2.75
N PRO A 2 -15.30 20.75 -3.66
CA PRO A 2 -15.60 20.07 -4.90
C PRO A 2 -14.34 19.98 -5.77
N PHE A 3 -14.13 18.82 -6.37
CA PHE A 3 -13.04 18.60 -7.31
C PHE A 3 -13.54 18.90 -8.73
N THR A 4 -12.67 19.45 -9.58
CA THR A 4 -12.95 19.53 -11.01
C THR A 4 -12.89 18.11 -11.60
N GLU A 5 -13.44 17.94 -12.81
CA GLU A 5 -13.40 16.63 -13.46
C GLU A 5 -11.96 16.14 -13.67
N ASP A 6 -11.05 17.05 -14.03
CA ASP A 6 -9.64 16.70 -14.20
C ASP A 6 -8.98 16.31 -12.88
N GLU A 7 -9.28 17.06 -11.81
CA GLU A 7 -8.77 16.74 -10.48
C GLU A 7 -9.32 15.39 -10.00
N PHE A 8 -10.61 15.16 -10.24
CA PHE A 8 -11.23 13.88 -9.87
C PHE A 8 -10.57 12.72 -10.61
N ALA A 9 -10.29 12.87 -11.90
CA ALA A 9 -9.66 11.82 -12.68
C ALA A 9 -8.25 11.49 -12.16
N LYS A 10 -7.51 12.50 -11.67
CA LYS A 10 -6.16 12.32 -11.16
C LYS A 10 -6.12 11.71 -9.76
N CYS A 11 -7.10 12.02 -8.92
CA CYS A 11 -7.07 11.59 -7.52
C CYS A 11 -8.13 10.56 -7.16
N SER A 12 -8.98 10.14 -8.11
CA SER A 12 -10.00 9.13 -7.85
C SER A 12 -9.39 7.77 -7.56
N ILE A 13 -10.09 7.00 -6.75
CA ILE A 13 -9.66 5.65 -6.37
C ILE A 13 -10.74 4.65 -6.78
N VAL A 14 -10.30 3.46 -7.15
CA VAL A 14 -11.19 2.36 -7.53
C VAL A 14 -10.82 1.12 -6.72
N PRO A 15 -11.73 0.13 -6.62
CA PRO A 15 -11.39 -1.10 -5.90
C PRO A 15 -10.10 -1.74 -6.43
N GLY A 16 -9.25 -2.18 -5.51
CA GLY A 16 -7.96 -2.76 -5.83
C GLY A 16 -6.79 -1.79 -5.74
N ASP A 17 -7.04 -0.49 -5.66
CA ASP A 17 -5.96 0.48 -5.48
C ASP A 17 -5.32 0.31 -4.11
N LEU A 18 -3.98 0.40 -4.07
CA LEU A 18 -3.24 0.40 -2.81
C LEU A 18 -3.01 1.84 -2.40
N LEU A 19 -3.44 2.18 -1.19
CA LEU A 19 -3.28 3.50 -0.62
C LEU A 19 -2.18 3.46 0.44
N VAL A 20 -1.21 4.37 0.34
CA VAL A 20 -0.06 4.40 1.25
C VAL A 20 0.09 5.80 1.82
N CYS A 21 0.23 5.90 3.13
CA CYS A 21 0.37 7.19 3.80
C CYS A 21 1.76 7.78 3.58
N GLU A 22 1.79 9.02 3.11
CA GLU A 22 3.00 9.82 2.97
C GLU A 22 3.36 10.51 4.30
N GLY A 23 2.33 10.95 5.04
CA GLY A 23 2.51 11.66 6.31
C GLY A 23 1.74 11.00 7.43
N GLY A 24 1.94 11.50 8.66
CA GLY A 24 1.33 10.90 9.84
C GLY A 24 1.96 9.55 10.13
N ASP A 25 1.23 8.48 9.90
CA ASP A 25 1.75 7.11 10.06
C ASP A 25 2.37 6.64 8.74
N VAL A 26 3.58 7.11 8.46
CA VAL A 26 4.26 6.91 7.18
C VAL A 26 4.38 5.43 6.83
N GLY A 27 3.99 5.09 5.61
CA GLY A 27 4.07 3.73 5.10
C GLY A 27 2.89 2.84 5.46
N ARG A 28 1.94 3.33 6.26
CA ARG A 28 0.73 2.58 6.53
C ARG A 28 -0.06 2.43 5.24
N ALA A 29 -0.48 1.22 4.92
CA ALA A 29 -1.12 0.91 3.66
C ALA A 29 -2.49 0.28 3.86
N ALA A 30 -3.36 0.43 2.87
CA ALA A 30 -4.66 -0.20 2.84
C ALA A 30 -5.07 -0.43 1.39
N ILE A 31 -5.83 -1.48 1.15
CA ILE A 31 -6.39 -1.75 -0.16
C ILE A 31 -7.81 -1.20 -0.19
N TRP A 32 -8.11 -0.36 -1.17
CA TRP A 32 -9.45 0.18 -1.34
C TRP A 32 -10.35 -0.90 -1.93
N ASP A 33 -11.44 -1.20 -1.26
CA ASP A 33 -12.35 -2.27 -1.69
C ASP A 33 -13.78 -1.82 -1.92
N LYS A 34 -14.03 -0.52 -1.86
CA LYS A 34 -15.38 0.04 -2.00
C LYS A 34 -15.61 0.55 -3.40
N ASP A 35 -16.81 0.34 -3.90
CA ASP A 35 -17.23 0.80 -5.23
C ASP A 35 -18.00 2.13 -5.10
N ILE A 36 -17.36 3.09 -4.46
CA ILE A 36 -17.90 4.44 -4.26
C ILE A 36 -16.90 5.42 -4.87
N PRO A 37 -17.35 6.37 -5.71
CA PRO A 37 -16.43 7.39 -6.23
C PRO A 37 -15.85 8.23 -5.08
N MET A 38 -14.54 8.20 -4.94
CA MET A 38 -13.84 9.01 -3.95
C MET A 38 -12.52 9.47 -4.50
N CYS A 39 -12.02 10.58 -3.94
CA CYS A 39 -10.69 11.09 -4.22
C CYS A 39 -9.83 10.98 -2.99
N ILE A 40 -8.55 10.70 -3.20
CA ILE A 40 -7.57 10.72 -2.12
C ILE A 40 -7.24 12.16 -1.77
N GLN A 41 -6.89 12.37 -0.50
CA GLN A 41 -6.44 13.67 -0.01
C GLN A 41 -4.92 13.74 -0.11
N ASN A 42 -4.37 14.92 0.14
CA ASN A 42 -2.93 15.12 0.22
C ASN A 42 -2.33 14.17 1.27
N HIS A 43 -1.07 13.79 1.07
CA HIS A 43 -0.31 12.90 1.95
C HIS A 43 -0.74 11.43 1.89
N ILE A 44 -1.50 11.06 0.86
CA ILE A 44 -1.83 9.66 0.58
C ILE A 44 -1.44 9.37 -0.87
N HIS A 45 -0.68 8.32 -1.06
CA HIS A 45 -0.31 7.85 -2.41
C HIS A 45 -1.30 6.78 -2.86
N ARG A 46 -1.66 6.86 -4.13
CA ARG A 46 -2.45 5.83 -4.80
C ARG A 46 -1.52 5.02 -5.70
N LEU A 47 -1.40 3.75 -5.43
CA LEU A 47 -0.58 2.84 -6.23
C LEU A 47 -1.46 1.91 -7.04
N ARG A 48 -1.25 1.91 -8.34
CA ARG A 48 -1.98 1.08 -9.29
C ARG A 48 -0.98 0.51 -10.27
N ALA A 49 -0.93 -0.82 -10.37
CA ALA A 49 0.06 -1.48 -11.21
C ALA A 49 -0.28 -1.34 -12.69
N TYR A 50 0.75 -1.29 -13.53
CA TYR A 50 0.59 -1.33 -14.98
C TYR A 50 0.55 -2.76 -15.51
N TYR A 51 0.97 -3.73 -14.71
CA TYR A 51 0.97 -5.15 -15.05
C TYR A 51 0.15 -5.93 -14.04
N PRO A 52 -0.34 -7.11 -14.39
CA PRO A 52 -1.04 -7.95 -13.41
C PRO A 52 -0.14 -8.27 -12.23
N VAL A 53 -0.52 -7.81 -11.05
CA VAL A 53 0.15 -8.12 -9.80
C VAL A 53 -0.91 -8.37 -8.73
N CYS A 54 -0.52 -9.08 -7.70
CA CYS A 54 -1.39 -9.25 -6.55
C CYS A 54 -1.23 -8.05 -5.62
N THR A 55 -2.21 -7.16 -5.59
CA THR A 55 -2.15 -5.94 -4.78
C THR A 55 -1.91 -6.27 -3.31
N ALA A 56 -2.54 -7.35 -2.81
CA ALA A 56 -2.36 -7.77 -1.42
C ALA A 56 -0.90 -8.13 -1.11
N PHE A 57 -0.15 -8.64 -2.09
CA PHE A 57 1.27 -8.91 -1.90
C PHE A 57 2.03 -7.63 -1.55
N TYR A 58 1.75 -6.55 -2.25
CA TYR A 58 2.41 -5.26 -1.99
C TYR A 58 1.90 -4.61 -0.70
N TYR A 59 0.65 -4.82 -0.35
CA TYR A 59 0.14 -4.43 0.96
C TYR A 59 0.99 -5.07 2.07
N PHE A 60 1.24 -6.37 1.99
CA PHE A 60 2.07 -7.06 2.97
C PHE A 60 3.52 -6.64 2.90
N ALA A 61 4.04 -6.31 1.72
CA ALA A 61 5.40 -5.82 1.58
C ALA A 61 5.58 -4.50 2.33
N PHE A 62 4.64 -3.56 2.20
CA PHE A 62 4.67 -2.32 2.97
C PHE A 62 4.56 -2.59 4.46
N PHE A 63 3.69 -3.52 4.84
CA PHE A 63 3.53 -3.90 6.24
C PHE A 63 4.85 -4.41 6.83
N VAL A 64 5.56 -5.27 6.12
CA VAL A 64 6.84 -5.81 6.57
C VAL A 64 7.89 -4.69 6.64
N TYR A 65 7.99 -3.87 5.61
CA TYR A 65 8.97 -2.78 5.58
C TYR A 65 8.75 -1.80 6.74
N LYS A 66 7.49 -1.50 7.05
CA LYS A 66 7.16 -0.65 8.18
C LYS A 66 7.48 -1.35 9.50
N SER A 67 7.17 -2.64 9.62
CA SER A 67 7.37 -3.41 10.85
C SER A 67 8.84 -3.53 11.22
N ILE A 68 9.73 -3.66 10.25
CA ILE A 68 11.17 -3.76 10.50
C ILE A 68 11.86 -2.40 10.60
N GLY A 69 11.11 -1.31 10.48
CA GLY A 69 11.65 0.04 10.61
C GLY A 69 12.32 0.59 9.37
N LEU A 70 12.17 -0.07 8.23
CA LEU A 70 12.74 0.43 6.98
C LEU A 70 12.00 1.67 6.49
N ILE A 71 10.70 1.76 6.77
CA ILE A 71 9.86 2.91 6.46
C ILE A 71 9.26 3.43 7.77
N GLY A 72 9.43 4.72 8.03
CA GLY A 72 8.83 5.38 9.19
C GLY A 72 9.39 4.96 10.53
N GLY A 73 10.51 4.23 10.55
CA GLY A 73 11.17 3.83 11.79
C GLY A 73 12.01 4.95 12.37
N LYS A 74 12.58 4.71 13.56
CA LYS A 74 13.49 5.64 14.20
C LYS A 74 14.93 5.27 13.84
N GLY A 75 15.71 6.23 13.35
CA GLY A 75 17.11 6.01 13.02
C GLY A 75 17.32 5.75 11.54
N ILE A 76 17.89 4.60 11.19
CA ILE A 76 18.22 4.26 9.81
C ILE A 76 16.95 3.84 9.07
N GLY A 77 16.86 4.24 7.81
CA GLY A 77 15.72 3.91 6.95
C GLY A 77 15.04 5.15 6.42
N ILE A 78 13.92 4.94 5.76
CA ILE A 78 13.16 6.02 5.12
C ILE A 78 12.20 6.61 6.14
N GLN A 79 12.36 7.90 6.43
CA GLN A 79 11.56 8.59 7.44
C GLN A 79 10.33 9.26 6.84
N GLY A 80 10.37 9.63 5.59
CA GLY A 80 9.25 10.24 4.88
C GLY A 80 9.04 9.54 3.56
N LEU A 81 7.85 9.62 3.02
CA LEU A 81 7.50 8.89 1.81
C LEU A 81 6.92 9.83 0.75
N SER A 82 7.77 10.76 0.28
CA SER A 82 7.42 11.59 -0.86
C SER A 82 7.32 10.72 -2.12
N SER A 83 6.73 11.27 -3.19
CA SER A 83 6.64 10.55 -4.47
C SER A 83 8.01 10.10 -4.97
N GLY A 84 9.02 10.96 -4.84
CA GLY A 84 10.38 10.62 -5.25
C GLY A 84 10.99 9.49 -4.43
N THR A 85 10.79 9.52 -3.12
CA THR A 85 11.28 8.47 -2.23
C THR A 85 10.53 7.16 -2.48
N LEU A 86 9.22 7.25 -2.65
CA LEU A 86 8.39 6.07 -2.95
C LEU A 86 8.86 5.39 -4.24
N GLY A 87 9.20 6.18 -5.26
CA GLY A 87 9.67 5.64 -6.54
C GLY A 87 11.03 4.95 -6.46
N LYS A 88 11.79 5.18 -5.38
CA LYS A 88 13.10 4.55 -5.17
C LYS A 88 13.03 3.28 -4.35
N LEU A 89 11.87 2.96 -3.80
CA LEU A 89 11.71 1.72 -3.03
C LEU A 89 11.87 0.51 -3.95
N ILE A 90 12.60 -0.48 -3.46
CA ILE A 90 12.83 -1.72 -4.20
C ILE A 90 11.98 -2.81 -3.56
N PHE A 91 11.11 -3.41 -4.38
CA PHE A 91 10.26 -4.53 -3.96
C PHE A 91 10.59 -5.74 -4.81
N PRO A 92 10.57 -6.94 -4.24
CA PRO A 92 10.68 -8.16 -5.04
C PRO A 92 9.47 -8.29 -5.96
N LEU A 93 9.68 -8.85 -7.14
CA LEU A 93 8.59 -9.09 -8.08
C LEU A 93 8.59 -10.56 -8.48
N PRO A 94 8.16 -11.46 -7.58
CA PRO A 94 8.04 -12.86 -7.94
C PRO A 94 6.92 -13.08 -8.95
N PRO A 95 6.86 -14.25 -9.60
CA PRO A 95 5.74 -14.56 -10.48
C PRO A 95 4.40 -14.41 -9.76
N LEU A 96 3.33 -14.08 -10.51
CA LEU A 96 2.01 -13.81 -9.94
C LEU A 96 1.51 -14.95 -9.06
N THR A 97 1.70 -16.19 -9.50
CA THR A 97 1.29 -17.36 -8.71
C THR A 97 2.00 -17.43 -7.35
N GLU A 98 3.27 -17.01 -7.33
CA GLU A 98 4.05 -16.99 -6.10
C GLU A 98 3.59 -15.84 -5.18
N GLN A 99 3.23 -14.69 -5.77
CA GLN A 99 2.65 -13.59 -5.01
C GLN A 99 1.37 -14.04 -4.30
N GLU A 100 0.50 -14.74 -5.03
CA GLU A 100 -0.76 -15.23 -4.48
C GLU A 100 -0.53 -16.25 -3.37
N ARG A 101 0.46 -17.14 -3.55
CA ARG A 101 0.79 -18.13 -2.54
C ARG A 101 1.28 -17.47 -1.24
N ILE A 102 2.14 -16.46 -1.36
CA ILE A 102 2.67 -15.74 -0.21
C ILE A 102 1.55 -15.03 0.53
N VAL A 103 0.66 -14.36 -0.18
CA VAL A 103 -0.49 -13.68 0.42
C VAL A 103 -1.35 -14.66 1.21
N LYS A 104 -1.61 -15.83 0.65
CA LYS A 104 -2.42 -16.85 1.31
C LYS A 104 -1.78 -17.30 2.63
N GLN A 105 -0.46 -17.50 2.62
CA GLN A 105 0.26 -17.86 3.83
C GLN A 105 0.23 -16.75 4.87
N MET A 106 0.37 -15.50 4.45
CA MET A 106 0.31 -14.36 5.36
C MET A 106 -1.07 -14.24 6.00
N GLU A 107 -2.13 -14.44 5.24
CA GLU A 107 -3.49 -14.40 5.76
C GLU A 107 -3.73 -15.48 6.80
N ILE A 108 -3.23 -16.70 6.56
CA ILE A 108 -3.34 -17.81 7.51
C ILE A 108 -2.61 -17.49 8.81
N ILE A 109 -1.40 -16.95 8.71
CA ILE A 109 -0.61 -16.59 9.90
C ILE A 109 -1.31 -15.51 10.71
N LEU A 110 -1.83 -14.48 10.06
CA LEU A 110 -2.52 -13.38 10.75
C LEU A 110 -3.79 -13.86 11.43
N GLU A 111 -4.51 -14.79 10.81
CA GLU A 111 -5.72 -15.35 11.41
C GLU A 111 -5.40 -16.16 12.66
N LYS A 112 -4.32 -16.95 12.64
CA LYS A 112 -3.86 -17.69 13.81
C LYS A 112 -3.46 -16.78 14.95
N LEU A 113 -2.84 -15.65 14.66
CA LEU A 113 -2.45 -14.69 15.69
C LEU A 113 -3.67 -14.06 16.35
N LYS A 114 -4.76 -13.85 15.61
CA LYS A 114 -6.01 -13.36 16.20
C LYS A 114 -6.62 -14.36 17.17
N ASP A 115 -6.53 -15.64 16.85
CA ASP A 115 -7.13 -16.70 17.68
C ASP A 115 -6.37 -16.90 19.00
N GLU A 116 -5.12 -16.44 19.09
CA GLU A 116 -4.31 -16.56 20.30
C GLU A 116 -4.53 -15.43 21.31
N ASP A 117 -5.24 -14.40 20.91
CA ASP A 117 -5.58 -13.28 21.81
C ASP A 117 -6.79 -13.59 22.69
#